data_46ab6239070e3dc9b27756afc787395c
#
_entry.id   46ab6239070e3dc9b27756afc787395c
#
_cell.length_a   1.000
_cell.length_b   1.000
_cell.length_c   1.000
_cell.angle_alpha   90.00
_cell.angle_beta   90.00
_cell.angle_gamma   90.00
#
_symmetry.space_group_name_H-M   'P 1'
#
loop_
_entity.id
_entity.type
_entity.pdbx_description
1 polymer ?
#
loop_
_entity_poly.entity_id
_entity_poly.type
_entity_poly.pdbx_seq_one_letter_code
_entity_poly.pdbx_strand_id
1 'polypeptide(L)'
;MTQVAIAYDDFGLVAPDDAPGIESAVATLEAVESVALPKAELRTSWLYQMTQTINTMPSLYLEAGAIHGCVLCKEGEPVCYTEDVGRHNAVDKIAGWMFRHGVDPADKILYTTGRLTTEMVIKTVRMGIPILV
;
A
#
# COMPACT_ATOMS: atom_id res chain seq x y z
N MET A 1 -15.67 -9.41 10.78
CA MET A 1 -15.70 -8.02 10.29
C MET A 1 -14.27 -7.56 10.11
N THR A 2 -13.81 -7.50 8.89
CA THR A 2 -12.47 -7.02 8.55
C THR A 2 -12.58 -5.50 8.45
N GLN A 3 -12.05 -4.76 9.43
CA GLN A 3 -11.93 -3.31 9.30
C GLN A 3 -10.70 -3.00 8.46
N VAL A 4 -10.92 -2.67 7.20
CA VAL A 4 -9.93 -1.98 6.39
C VAL A 4 -10.08 -0.49 6.72
N ALA A 5 -9.10 0.10 7.39
CA ALA A 5 -9.07 1.55 7.57
C ALA A 5 -8.68 2.17 6.21
N ILE A 6 -9.68 2.57 5.44
CA ILE A 6 -9.48 3.34 4.22
C ILE A 6 -9.54 4.81 4.64
N ALA A 7 -8.43 5.53 4.51
CA ALA A 7 -8.48 6.99 4.52
C ALA A 7 -9.14 7.41 3.20
N TYR A 8 -10.40 7.80 3.28
CA TYR A 8 -11.15 8.33 2.14
C TYR A 8 -10.64 9.73 1.83
N ASP A 9 -10.04 9.88 0.67
CA ASP A 9 -10.10 11.12 -0.07
C ASP A 9 -11.28 11.01 -1.05
N ASP A 10 -12.05 12.09 -1.22
CA ASP A 10 -13.30 12.15 -1.98
C ASP A 10 -13.18 11.51 -3.37
N PHE A 11 -13.52 10.24 -3.49
CA PHE A 11 -13.66 9.57 -4.78
C PHE A 11 -15.09 9.71 -5.27
N GLY A 12 -15.33 10.77 -6.07
CA GLY A 12 -16.45 10.80 -6.98
C GLY A 12 -16.26 9.75 -8.07
N LEU A 13 -16.50 8.49 -7.77
CA LEU A 13 -16.68 7.44 -8.77
C LEU A 13 -18.06 7.59 -9.41
N VAL A 14 -18.17 8.48 -10.38
CA VAL A 14 -19.20 8.38 -11.41
C VAL A 14 -18.58 7.62 -12.58
N ALA A 15 -18.69 6.30 -12.54
CA ALA A 15 -18.45 5.51 -13.75
C ALA A 15 -19.65 5.74 -14.68
N PRO A 16 -19.44 6.04 -15.98
CA PRO A 16 -20.52 6.00 -16.97
C PRO A 16 -21.10 4.59 -17.00
N ASP A 17 -22.43 4.48 -17.12
CA ASP A 17 -23.19 3.22 -17.10
C ASP A 17 -22.79 2.18 -18.17
N ASP A 18 -21.85 2.51 -19.04
CA ASP A 18 -21.35 1.72 -20.19
C ASP A 18 -19.85 1.44 -20.17
N ALA A 19 -19.16 1.69 -19.04
CA ALA A 19 -17.73 1.39 -18.95
C ALA A 19 -17.47 -0.13 -18.85
N PRO A 20 -16.71 -0.73 -19.80
CA PRO A 20 -16.44 -2.18 -19.84
C PRO A 20 -15.49 -2.65 -18.71
N GLY A 21 -15.54 -2.02 -17.57
CA GLY A 21 -14.68 -2.30 -16.42
C GLY A 21 -15.43 -2.59 -15.13
N ILE A 22 -16.75 -2.39 -15.08
CA ILE A 22 -17.52 -2.54 -13.82
C ILE A 22 -17.54 -3.99 -13.36
N GLU A 23 -17.78 -4.95 -14.26
CA GLU A 23 -17.76 -6.37 -13.92
C GLU A 23 -16.37 -6.84 -13.45
N SER A 24 -15.31 -6.34 -14.07
CA SER A 24 -13.93 -6.62 -13.67
C SER A 24 -13.60 -5.99 -12.32
N ALA A 25 -14.09 -4.78 -12.03
CA ALA A 25 -13.89 -4.11 -10.75
C ALA A 25 -14.65 -4.83 -9.63
N VAL A 26 -15.91 -5.25 -9.86
CA VAL A 26 -16.72 -6.01 -8.92
C VAL A 26 -16.06 -7.37 -8.64
N ALA A 27 -15.67 -8.13 -9.66
CA ALA A 27 -14.98 -9.41 -9.49
C ALA A 27 -13.65 -9.26 -8.73
N THR A 28 -12.97 -8.12 -8.89
CA THR A 28 -11.72 -7.82 -8.19
C THR A 28 -11.98 -7.48 -6.73
N LEU A 29 -13.06 -6.75 -6.42
CA LEU A 29 -13.49 -6.47 -5.05
C LEU A 29 -13.93 -7.76 -4.33
N GLU A 30 -14.73 -8.61 -4.97
CA GLU A 30 -15.12 -9.92 -4.44
C GLU A 30 -13.90 -10.81 -4.13
N ALA A 31 -12.88 -10.79 -5.01
CA ALA A 31 -11.63 -11.51 -4.77
C ALA A 31 -10.85 -10.96 -3.56
N VAL A 32 -10.99 -9.67 -3.24
CA VAL A 32 -10.37 -9.04 -2.05
C VAL A 32 -11.18 -9.34 -0.79
N GLU A 33 -12.51 -9.36 -0.86
CA GLU A 33 -13.38 -9.70 0.27
C GLU A 33 -13.13 -11.12 0.80
N SER A 34 -12.65 -12.02 -0.05
CA SER A 34 -12.30 -13.39 0.34
C SER A 34 -10.97 -13.51 1.09
N VAL A 35 -10.15 -12.46 1.11
CA VAL A 35 -8.85 -12.47 1.80
C VAL A 35 -9.03 -12.13 3.28
N ALA A 36 -8.73 -13.09 4.15
CA ALA A 36 -8.70 -12.85 5.58
C ALA A 36 -7.39 -12.16 5.97
N LEU A 37 -7.47 -10.87 6.31
CA LEU A 37 -6.33 -10.15 6.86
C LEU A 37 -6.24 -10.35 8.38
N PRO A 38 -5.04 -10.45 8.96
CA PRO A 38 -4.86 -10.49 10.39
C PRO A 38 -5.31 -9.18 11.04
N LYS A 39 -5.71 -9.25 12.32
CA LYS A 39 -5.90 -8.04 13.11
C LYS A 39 -4.54 -7.38 13.32
N ALA A 40 -4.46 -6.10 13.01
CA ALA A 40 -3.26 -5.31 13.19
C ALA A 40 -3.54 -4.09 14.06
N GLU A 41 -2.54 -3.69 14.83
CA GLU A 41 -2.54 -2.46 15.61
C GLU A 41 -1.75 -1.40 14.83
N LEU A 42 -2.28 -0.18 14.78
CA LEU A 42 -1.58 0.99 14.23
C LEU A 42 -1.49 2.05 15.32
N ARG A 43 -0.26 2.45 15.66
CA ARG A 43 -0.01 3.53 16.62
C ARG A 43 0.30 4.82 15.88
N THR A 44 -0.21 5.93 16.36
CA THR A 44 0.06 7.26 15.79
C THR A 44 1.55 7.57 15.77
N SER A 45 2.30 7.12 16.79
CA SER A 45 3.76 7.30 16.85
C SER A 45 4.47 6.63 15.66
N TRP A 46 3.99 5.47 15.20
CA TRP A 46 4.55 4.78 14.03
C TRP A 46 4.31 5.54 12.74
N LEU A 47 3.13 6.19 12.60
CA LEU A 47 2.84 7.04 11.45
C LEU A 47 3.83 8.21 11.35
N TYR A 48 4.06 8.91 12.46
CA TYR A 48 5.06 10.00 12.50
C TYR A 48 6.46 9.49 12.17
N GLN A 49 6.86 8.37 12.73
CA GLN A 49 8.17 7.78 12.50
C GLN A 49 8.37 7.38 11.02
N MET A 50 7.39 6.71 10.42
CA MET A 50 7.43 6.35 8.99
C MET A 50 7.52 7.59 8.09
N THR A 51 6.70 8.61 8.37
CA THR A 51 6.72 9.87 7.62
C THR A 51 8.08 10.58 7.76
N GLN A 52 8.62 10.63 8.97
CA GLN A 52 9.94 11.23 9.21
C GLN A 52 11.03 10.46 8.45
N THR A 53 11.00 9.13 8.51
CA THR A 53 11.98 8.28 7.82
C THR A 53 11.97 8.54 6.31
N ILE A 54 10.80 8.53 5.67
CA ILE A 54 10.69 8.73 4.23
C ILE A 54 11.14 10.14 3.79
N ASN A 55 10.90 11.14 4.63
CA ASN A 55 11.25 12.54 4.34
C ASN A 55 12.72 12.91 4.67
N THR A 56 13.44 12.04 5.35
CA THR A 56 14.84 12.32 5.73
C THR A 56 15.84 11.32 5.17
N MET A 57 15.39 10.14 4.77
CA MET A 57 16.26 9.12 4.18
C MET A 57 16.76 9.56 2.79
N PRO A 58 18.07 9.55 2.54
CA PRO A 58 18.60 9.85 1.21
C PRO A 58 17.96 8.97 0.15
N SER A 59 17.31 9.58 -0.85
CA SER A 59 16.53 8.86 -1.83
C SER A 59 16.35 9.66 -3.11
N LEU A 60 16.15 8.99 -4.23
CA LEU A 60 15.79 9.63 -5.49
C LEU A 60 14.42 10.33 -5.40
N TYR A 61 13.53 9.86 -4.54
CA TYR A 61 12.26 10.52 -4.24
C TYR A 61 12.48 11.95 -3.75
N LEU A 62 13.42 12.16 -2.83
CA LEU A 62 13.73 13.50 -2.30
C LEU A 62 14.49 14.35 -3.31
N GLU A 63 15.37 13.76 -4.11
CA GLU A 63 16.20 14.48 -5.08
C GLU A 63 15.41 14.89 -6.33
N ALA A 64 14.64 14.01 -6.90
CA ALA A 64 13.98 14.21 -8.19
C ALA A 64 12.56 14.76 -8.09
N GLY A 65 11.85 14.54 -6.98
CA GLY A 65 10.46 15.00 -6.77
C GLY A 65 9.41 14.37 -7.70
N ALA A 66 9.84 13.50 -8.63
CA ALA A 66 8.99 12.86 -9.65
C ALA A 66 8.97 11.32 -9.54
N ILE A 67 9.48 10.80 -8.45
CA ILE A 67 9.60 9.37 -8.16
C ILE A 67 8.74 9.05 -6.94
N HIS A 68 8.15 7.86 -6.91
CA HIS A 68 7.40 7.37 -5.77
C HIS A 68 8.28 6.50 -4.89
N GLY A 69 8.28 6.78 -3.57
CA GLY A 69 8.87 5.94 -2.56
C GLY A 69 7.83 5.00 -1.95
N CYS A 70 8.26 3.79 -1.61
CA CYS A 70 7.46 2.81 -0.93
C CYS A 70 8.29 2.14 0.15
N VAL A 71 7.80 2.07 1.37
CA VAL A 71 8.52 1.43 2.47
C VAL A 71 7.64 0.39 3.17
N LEU A 72 8.20 -0.79 3.34
CA LEU A 72 7.65 -1.82 4.20
C LEU A 72 8.18 -1.59 5.60
N CYS A 73 7.29 -1.46 6.57
CA CYS A 73 7.64 -1.22 7.96
C CYS A 73 7.12 -2.33 8.88
N LYS A 74 7.79 -2.49 9.99
CA LYS A 74 7.29 -3.22 11.16
C LYS A 74 7.35 -2.28 12.36
N GLU A 75 6.21 -2.06 13.04
CA GLU A 75 6.12 -1.16 14.20
C GLU A 75 6.72 0.24 13.97
N GLY A 76 6.60 0.75 12.74
CA GLY A 76 7.16 2.04 12.35
C GLY A 76 8.62 2.02 11.87
N GLU A 77 9.34 0.92 12.09
CA GLU A 77 10.73 0.75 11.62
C GLU A 77 10.77 0.26 10.17
N PRO A 78 11.60 0.85 9.31
CA PRO A 78 11.72 0.41 7.92
C PRO A 78 12.40 -0.96 7.82
N VAL A 79 11.78 -1.86 7.06
CA VAL A 79 12.29 -3.19 6.74
C VAL A 79 12.85 -3.23 5.32
N CYS A 80 12.14 -2.61 4.39
CA CYS A 80 12.55 -2.53 2.99
C CYS A 80 12.04 -1.23 2.38
N TYR A 81 12.89 -0.54 1.62
CA TYR A 81 12.55 0.67 0.87
C TYR A 81 12.77 0.43 -0.62
N THR A 82 11.81 0.89 -1.43
CA THR A 82 11.90 0.84 -2.89
C THR A 82 11.42 2.13 -3.50
N GLU A 83 11.93 2.44 -4.68
CA GLU A 83 11.56 3.62 -5.47
C GLU A 83 11.26 3.23 -6.90
N ASP A 84 10.33 3.94 -7.51
CA ASP A 84 10.03 3.83 -8.94
C ASP A 84 9.29 5.07 -9.44
N VAL A 85 9.39 5.38 -10.72
CA VAL A 85 8.58 6.41 -11.38
C VAL A 85 7.09 6.06 -11.31
N GLY A 86 6.76 4.78 -11.40
CA GLY A 86 5.41 4.26 -11.25
C GLY A 86 5.13 3.78 -9.83
N ARG A 87 4.14 4.38 -9.14
CA ARG A 87 3.75 3.96 -7.78
C ARG A 87 3.43 2.47 -7.67
N HIS A 88 2.83 1.88 -8.71
CA HIS A 88 2.51 0.45 -8.74
C HIS A 88 3.77 -0.41 -8.80
N ASN A 89 4.77 0.02 -9.57
CA ASN A 89 6.04 -0.68 -9.67
C ASN A 89 6.81 -0.65 -8.35
N ALA A 90 6.76 0.47 -7.62
CA ALA A 90 7.39 0.57 -6.30
C ALA A 90 6.79 -0.47 -5.31
N VAL A 91 5.46 -0.64 -5.31
CA VAL A 91 4.79 -1.68 -4.51
C VAL A 91 5.14 -3.08 -5.00
N ASP A 92 5.17 -3.31 -6.31
CA ASP A 92 5.52 -4.62 -6.88
C ASP A 92 6.97 -5.04 -6.53
N LYS A 93 7.89 -4.08 -6.43
CA LYS A 93 9.24 -4.31 -5.93
C LYS A 93 9.25 -4.78 -4.47
N ILE A 94 8.41 -4.18 -3.60
CA ILE A 94 8.22 -4.64 -2.21
C ILE A 94 7.69 -6.07 -2.21
N ALA A 95 6.65 -6.36 -3.01
CA ALA A 95 6.06 -7.70 -3.09
C ALA A 95 7.11 -8.75 -3.52
N GLY A 96 7.89 -8.45 -4.56
CA GLY A 96 8.96 -9.32 -5.04
C GLY A 96 10.06 -9.52 -4.00
N TRP A 97 10.41 -8.46 -3.26
CA TRP A 97 11.40 -8.54 -2.18
C TRP A 97 10.89 -9.42 -1.03
N MET A 98 9.64 -9.24 -0.60
CA MET A 98 9.01 -10.06 0.44
C MET A 98 8.99 -11.53 0.06
N PHE A 99 8.60 -11.84 -1.18
CA PHE A 99 8.57 -13.20 -1.70
C PHE A 99 9.95 -13.86 -1.65
N ARG A 100 10.99 -13.15 -2.12
CA ARG A 100 12.36 -13.67 -2.17
C ARG A 100 12.97 -13.91 -0.79
N HIS A 101 12.55 -13.15 0.21
CA HIS A 101 13.11 -13.23 1.58
C HIS A 101 12.20 -13.99 2.56
N GLY A 102 11.06 -14.51 2.10
CA GLY A 102 10.11 -15.23 2.95
C GLY A 102 9.56 -14.37 4.08
N VAL A 103 9.29 -13.09 3.81
CA VAL A 103 8.83 -12.14 4.84
C VAL A 103 7.36 -12.36 5.14
N ASP A 104 7.02 -12.56 6.41
CA ASP A 104 5.63 -12.64 6.86
C ASP A 104 4.95 -11.26 6.77
N PRO A 105 3.86 -11.12 6.02
CA PRO A 105 3.15 -9.86 5.87
C PRO A 105 2.28 -9.47 7.07
N ALA A 106 1.96 -10.40 7.97
CA ALA A 106 0.90 -10.26 8.97
C ALA A 106 1.10 -9.10 9.95
N ASP A 107 2.33 -8.72 10.23
CA ASP A 107 2.72 -7.65 11.15
C ASP A 107 3.32 -6.43 10.44
N LYS A 108 3.12 -6.34 9.13
CA LYS A 108 3.73 -5.28 8.33
C LYS A 108 2.76 -4.13 8.04
N ILE A 109 3.36 -2.98 7.79
CA ILE A 109 2.72 -1.75 7.34
C ILE A 109 3.36 -1.37 6.02
N LEU A 110 2.55 -1.11 5.00
CA LEU A 110 3.02 -0.58 3.73
C LEU A 110 2.76 0.93 3.70
N TYR A 111 3.83 1.73 3.63
CA TYR A 111 3.74 3.18 3.45
C TYR A 111 4.15 3.55 2.02
N THR A 112 3.40 4.45 1.38
CA THR A 112 3.71 4.92 0.03
C THR A 112 3.53 6.43 -0.10
N THR A 113 4.39 7.07 -0.90
CA THR A 113 4.23 8.48 -1.30
C THR A 113 3.26 8.64 -2.46
N GLY A 114 2.83 7.53 -3.06
CA GLY A 114 1.85 7.50 -4.14
C GLY A 114 0.41 7.65 -3.64
N ARG A 115 -0.48 8.09 -4.52
CA ARG A 115 -1.92 8.13 -4.20
C ARG A 115 -2.45 6.73 -3.91
N LEU A 116 -3.26 6.61 -2.86
CA LEU A 116 -3.96 5.38 -2.51
C LEU A 116 -5.18 5.21 -3.42
N THR A 117 -5.01 4.45 -4.49
CA THR A 117 -6.10 4.06 -5.39
C THR A 117 -6.65 2.70 -5.00
N THR A 118 -7.82 2.34 -5.51
CA THR A 118 -8.42 1.01 -5.32
C THR A 118 -7.44 -0.11 -5.65
N GLU A 119 -6.68 0.03 -6.73
CA GLU A 119 -5.67 -0.96 -7.14
C GLU A 119 -4.53 -1.11 -6.13
N MET A 120 -4.10 -0.01 -5.49
CA MET A 120 -3.09 -0.04 -4.44
C MET A 120 -3.59 -0.80 -3.21
N VAL A 121 -4.85 -0.57 -2.82
CA VAL A 121 -5.50 -1.32 -1.73
C VAL A 121 -5.57 -2.81 -2.07
N ILE A 122 -6.04 -3.16 -3.27
CA ILE A 122 -6.14 -4.54 -3.75
C ILE A 122 -4.78 -5.23 -3.72
N LYS A 123 -3.72 -4.58 -4.22
CA LYS A 123 -2.36 -5.13 -4.18
C LYS A 123 -1.91 -5.39 -2.75
N THR A 124 -2.11 -4.43 -1.85
CA THR A 124 -1.71 -4.55 -0.45
C THR A 124 -2.44 -5.72 0.25
N VAL A 125 -3.75 -5.85 0.02
CA VAL A 125 -4.54 -6.97 0.54
C VAL A 125 -4.03 -8.32 0.00
N ARG A 126 -3.75 -8.40 -1.30
CA ARG A 126 -3.18 -9.62 -1.92
C ARG A 126 -1.77 -9.96 -1.42
N MET A 127 -1.02 -8.97 -1.01
CA MET A 127 0.27 -9.17 -0.33
C MET A 127 0.10 -9.69 1.10
N GLY A 128 -1.12 -9.70 1.65
CA GLY A 128 -1.42 -10.10 3.02
C GLY A 128 -1.07 -9.04 4.07
N ILE A 129 -0.79 -7.80 3.64
CA ILE A 129 -0.41 -6.70 4.53
C ILE A 129 -1.69 -6.02 5.06
N PRO A 130 -1.88 -5.95 6.39
CA PRO A 130 -3.12 -5.46 6.97
C PRO A 130 -3.25 -3.93 7.00
N ILE A 131 -2.16 -3.19 6.84
CA ILE A 131 -2.15 -1.72 6.97
C ILE A 131 -1.46 -1.10 5.77
N LEU A 132 -2.15 -0.16 5.13
CA LEU A 132 -1.64 0.70 4.05
C LEU A 132 -1.76 2.17 4.46
N VAL A 133 -0.67 2.93 4.30
CA VAL A 133 -0.55 4.36 4.65
C VAL A 133 -0.02 5.15 3.44
#